data_baa60ab67e583042dad4c26195b8d95c
#
_entry.id   baa60ab67e583042dad4c26195b8d95c
#
_cell.length_a   1.000
_cell.length_b   1.000
_cell.length_c   1.000
_cell.angle_alpha   90.00
_cell.angle_beta   90.00
_cell.angle_gamma   90.00
#
_symmetry.space_group_name_H-M   'P 1'
#
loop_
_entity.id
_entity.type
_entity.pdbx_description
1 polymer ?
#
loop_
_entity_poly.entity_id
_entity_poly.type
_entity_poly.pdbx_seq_one_letter_code
_entity_poly.pdbx_strand_id
1 'polypeptide(L)'
;MKLNKKTVISLIPKAVLLILLLVIINTQLTESVVTGTFEKGLVFAILALGIFISFRILDIPDLSVDGTFTLGVAVSVMQAFNGDPIKGILLSIVAGAIAGSVTGILITKLNVQPILAGIITMTALYSINLKIMGRPNISLYKKDTIFTIAQKYFGDYYKLAAAGIVLVIAAGGVFFFFL
;
A
#
# COMPACT_ATOMS: atom_id res chain seq x y z
N MET A 1 -9.61 -44.46 -22.82
CA MET A 1 -10.08 -43.05 -22.74
C MET A 1 -9.11 -42.19 -23.50
N LYS A 2 -9.40 -41.81 -24.78
CA LYS A 2 -8.50 -41.02 -25.62
C LYS A 2 -8.66 -39.56 -25.23
N LEU A 3 -7.67 -39.01 -24.54
CA LEU A 3 -7.61 -37.57 -24.25
C LEU A 3 -7.61 -36.78 -25.56
N ASN A 4 -8.56 -35.88 -25.70
CA ASN A 4 -8.69 -35.05 -26.91
C ASN A 4 -7.44 -34.16 -27.05
N LYS A 5 -6.83 -34.16 -28.26
CA LYS A 5 -5.60 -33.45 -28.57
C LYS A 5 -5.66 -31.95 -28.17
N LYS A 6 -6.85 -31.33 -28.26
CA LYS A 6 -7.08 -29.94 -27.80
C LYS A 6 -6.98 -29.79 -26.28
N THR A 7 -7.44 -30.77 -25.51
CA THR A 7 -7.35 -30.77 -24.05
C THR A 7 -5.91 -30.95 -23.57
N VAL A 8 -5.13 -31.78 -24.23
CA VAL A 8 -3.69 -31.96 -23.92
C VAL A 8 -2.91 -30.67 -24.17
N ILE A 9 -3.15 -30.01 -25.29
CA ILE A 9 -2.47 -28.75 -25.64
C ILE A 9 -2.81 -27.63 -24.64
N SER A 10 -4.04 -27.57 -24.11
CA SER A 10 -4.42 -26.57 -23.10
C SER A 10 -3.89 -26.88 -21.69
N LEU A 11 -3.53 -28.14 -21.42
CA LEU A 11 -2.94 -28.57 -20.15
C LEU A 11 -1.43 -28.28 -20.05
N ILE A 12 -0.72 -28.28 -21.17
CA ILE A 12 0.73 -28.05 -21.19
C ILE A 12 1.14 -26.70 -20.53
N PRO A 13 0.56 -25.54 -20.90
CA PRO A 13 0.94 -24.27 -20.26
C PRO A 13 0.59 -24.22 -18.77
N LYS A 14 -0.50 -24.87 -18.36
CA LYS A 14 -0.89 -24.97 -16.94
C LYS A 14 0.07 -25.85 -16.15
N ALA A 15 0.50 -26.98 -16.73
CA ALA A 15 1.48 -27.84 -16.11
C ALA A 15 2.86 -27.18 -16.01
N VAL A 16 3.29 -26.47 -17.05
CA VAL A 16 4.54 -25.69 -17.03
C VAL A 16 4.49 -24.59 -15.96
N LEU A 17 3.37 -23.87 -15.86
CA LEU A 17 3.18 -22.86 -14.85
C LEU A 17 3.23 -23.45 -13.43
N LEU A 18 2.59 -24.61 -13.23
CA LEU A 18 2.59 -25.31 -11.94
C LEU A 18 3.99 -25.80 -11.56
N ILE A 19 4.73 -26.35 -12.52
CA ILE A 19 6.12 -26.80 -12.29
C ILE A 19 7.02 -25.61 -11.96
N LEU A 20 6.92 -24.50 -12.70
CA LEU A 20 7.66 -23.27 -12.42
C LEU A 20 7.34 -22.74 -11.02
N LEU A 21 6.06 -22.75 -10.65
CA LEU A 21 5.61 -22.30 -9.33
C LEU A 21 6.17 -23.21 -8.21
N LEU A 22 6.18 -24.52 -8.40
CA LEU A 22 6.77 -25.47 -7.46
C LEU A 22 8.28 -25.32 -7.35
N VAL A 23 8.98 -25.06 -8.47
CA VAL A 23 10.43 -24.82 -8.45
C VAL A 23 10.75 -23.51 -7.72
N ILE A 24 10.01 -22.43 -7.99
CA ILE A 24 10.18 -21.14 -7.29
C ILE A 24 9.91 -21.29 -5.80
N ILE A 25 8.83 -21.99 -5.42
CA ILE A 25 8.51 -22.28 -4.03
C ILE A 25 9.66 -23.01 -3.34
N ASN A 26 10.17 -24.06 -3.97
CA ASN A 26 11.22 -24.90 -3.36
C ASN A 26 12.60 -24.23 -3.29
N THR A 27 12.92 -23.34 -4.24
CA THR A 27 14.24 -22.71 -4.30
C THR A 27 14.30 -21.34 -3.62
N GLN A 28 13.18 -20.61 -3.54
CA GLN A 28 13.14 -19.22 -3.08
C GLN A 28 12.41 -19.00 -1.76
N LEU A 29 11.67 -19.99 -1.23
CA LEU A 29 11.01 -19.88 0.07
C LEU A 29 12.01 -19.98 1.23
N THR A 30 12.84 -18.95 1.33
CA THR A 30 13.63 -18.74 2.53
C THR A 30 12.74 -18.04 3.57
N GLU A 31 12.97 -18.29 4.86
CA GLU A 31 12.21 -17.70 5.97
C GLU A 31 12.13 -16.16 5.85
N SER A 32 13.23 -15.53 5.41
CA SER A 32 13.31 -14.10 5.16
C SER A 32 12.39 -13.60 4.02
N VAL A 33 12.19 -14.40 2.97
CA VAL A 33 11.30 -14.06 1.84
C VAL A 33 9.84 -14.15 2.27
N VAL A 34 9.49 -15.20 3.02
CA VAL A 34 8.13 -15.38 3.54
C VAL A 34 7.76 -14.23 4.46
N THR A 35 8.62 -13.94 5.46
CA THR A 35 8.41 -12.83 6.40
C THR A 35 8.31 -11.49 5.69
N GLY A 36 9.23 -11.20 4.76
CA GLY A 36 9.19 -9.96 3.99
C GLY A 36 7.96 -9.82 3.09
N THR A 37 7.40 -10.93 2.61
CA THR A 37 6.15 -10.93 1.83
C THR A 37 4.96 -10.60 2.73
N PHE A 38 4.88 -11.19 3.92
CA PHE A 38 3.85 -10.86 4.89
C PHE A 38 3.92 -9.40 5.34
N GLU A 39 5.12 -8.89 5.64
CA GLU A 39 5.33 -7.48 6.01
C GLU A 39 4.77 -6.52 4.95
N LYS A 40 5.15 -6.73 3.68
CA LYS A 40 4.66 -5.92 2.57
C LYS A 40 3.15 -6.12 2.35
N GLY A 41 2.68 -7.36 2.43
CA GLY A 41 1.26 -7.69 2.28
C GLY A 41 0.37 -6.96 3.29
N LEU A 42 0.79 -6.87 4.55
CA LEU A 42 0.06 -6.13 5.59
C LEU A 42 -0.02 -4.62 5.29
N VAL A 43 1.05 -4.02 4.78
CA VAL A 43 1.03 -2.59 4.39
C VAL A 43 0.04 -2.36 3.24
N PHE A 44 0.08 -3.21 2.21
CA PHE A 44 -0.88 -3.12 1.10
C PHE A 44 -2.31 -3.50 1.50
N ALA A 45 -2.50 -4.29 2.55
CA ALA A 45 -3.84 -4.59 3.08
C ALA A 45 -4.53 -3.32 3.63
N ILE A 46 -3.77 -2.38 4.21
CA ILE A 46 -4.31 -1.09 4.66
C ILE A 46 -4.79 -0.26 3.46
N LEU A 47 -3.99 -0.23 2.39
CA LEU A 47 -4.37 0.41 1.13
C LEU A 47 -5.64 -0.22 0.55
N ALA A 48 -5.71 -1.56 0.54
CA ALA A 48 -6.88 -2.31 0.07
C ALA A 48 -8.15 -2.01 0.88
N LEU A 49 -8.03 -1.81 2.20
CA LEU A 49 -9.16 -1.37 3.04
C LEU A 49 -9.65 0.03 2.62
N GLY A 50 -8.76 0.96 2.32
CA GLY A 50 -9.14 2.30 1.82
C GLY A 50 -9.90 2.20 0.49
N ILE A 51 -9.41 1.39 -0.44
CA ILE A 51 -10.09 1.11 -1.71
C ILE A 51 -11.44 0.44 -1.49
N PHE A 52 -11.52 -0.53 -0.56
CA PHE A 52 -12.77 -1.22 -0.22
C PHE A 52 -13.84 -0.24 0.28
N ILE A 53 -13.46 0.70 1.16
CA ILE A 53 -14.37 1.73 1.66
C ILE A 53 -14.89 2.59 0.50
N SER A 54 -14.00 3.07 -0.35
CA SER A 54 -14.37 3.93 -1.48
C SER A 54 -15.26 3.20 -2.49
N PHE A 55 -14.86 2.02 -2.94
CA PHE A 55 -15.58 1.28 -3.98
C PHE A 55 -16.84 0.59 -3.49
N ARG A 56 -16.77 -0.08 -2.31
CA ARG A 56 -17.86 -0.95 -1.85
C ARG A 56 -18.87 -0.22 -1.00
N ILE A 57 -18.42 0.81 -0.29
CA ILE A 57 -19.26 1.48 0.72
C ILE A 57 -19.77 2.81 0.20
N LEU A 58 -18.88 3.64 -0.35
CA LEU A 58 -19.27 4.94 -0.91
C LEU A 58 -19.76 4.86 -2.35
N ASP A 59 -19.57 3.71 -3.02
CA ASP A 59 -19.87 3.52 -4.46
C ASP A 59 -19.18 4.58 -5.36
N ILE A 60 -18.01 5.02 -4.92
CA ILE A 60 -17.20 6.03 -5.61
C ILE A 60 -15.87 5.36 -6.04
N PRO A 61 -15.63 5.18 -7.35
CA PRO A 61 -14.37 4.63 -7.84
C PRO A 61 -13.26 5.69 -7.74
N ASP A 62 -12.63 5.77 -6.56
CA ASP A 62 -11.54 6.70 -6.32
C ASP A 62 -10.18 6.10 -6.72
N LEU A 63 -9.60 6.63 -7.79
CA LEU A 63 -8.27 6.26 -8.28
C LEU A 63 -7.15 7.13 -7.67
N SER A 64 -7.48 8.09 -6.79
CA SER A 64 -6.47 8.94 -6.15
C SER A 64 -5.73 8.23 -5.01
N VAL A 65 -6.22 7.07 -4.57
CA VAL A 65 -5.70 6.31 -3.41
C VAL A 65 -4.22 6.00 -3.54
N ASP A 66 -3.75 5.60 -4.73
CA ASP A 66 -2.33 5.33 -4.97
C ASP A 66 -1.47 6.59 -4.85
N GLY A 67 -1.94 7.73 -5.38
CA GLY A 67 -1.28 9.02 -5.25
C GLY A 67 -1.22 9.53 -3.80
N THR A 68 -2.30 9.37 -3.05
CA THR A 68 -2.37 9.77 -1.63
C THR A 68 -1.53 8.87 -0.74
N PHE A 69 -1.48 7.58 -1.03
CA PHE A 69 -0.59 6.65 -0.34
C PHE A 69 0.88 7.04 -0.55
N THR A 70 1.29 7.28 -1.79
CA THR A 70 2.67 7.70 -2.10
C THR A 70 2.99 9.09 -1.52
N LEU A 71 2.02 10.00 -1.40
CA LEU A 71 2.19 11.27 -0.68
C LEU A 71 2.52 11.03 0.79
N GLY A 72 1.76 10.16 1.45
CA GLY A 72 2.02 9.79 2.84
C GLY A 72 3.42 9.22 3.03
N VAL A 73 3.86 8.34 2.11
CA VAL A 73 5.22 7.79 2.10
C VAL A 73 6.26 8.89 1.91
N ALA A 74 6.08 9.80 0.93
CA ALA A 74 7.01 10.89 0.65
C ALA A 74 7.23 11.80 1.87
N VAL A 75 6.13 12.20 2.53
CA VAL A 75 6.18 13.04 3.74
C VAL A 75 6.85 12.30 4.90
N SER A 76 6.47 11.04 5.14
CA SER A 76 7.03 10.23 6.23
C SER A 76 8.54 9.99 6.04
N VAL A 77 8.95 9.65 4.82
CA VAL A 77 10.36 9.41 4.48
C VAL A 77 11.21 10.66 4.68
N MET A 78 10.71 11.83 4.25
CA MET A 78 11.45 13.08 4.43
C MET A 78 11.62 13.46 5.89
N GLN A 79 10.61 13.25 6.72
CA GLN A 79 10.71 13.51 8.16
C GLN A 79 11.64 12.51 8.86
N ALA A 80 11.60 11.24 8.50
CA ALA A 80 12.53 10.24 8.99
C ALA A 80 13.97 10.56 8.57
N PHE A 81 14.17 11.06 7.35
CA PHE A 81 15.48 11.51 6.87
C PHE A 81 16.02 12.68 7.69
N ASN A 82 15.14 13.58 8.16
CA ASN A 82 15.47 14.71 9.02
C ASN A 82 15.64 14.34 10.51
N GLY A 83 15.39 13.07 10.89
CA GLY A 83 15.57 12.57 12.25
C GLY A 83 14.29 12.56 13.11
N ASP A 84 13.15 12.91 12.57
CA ASP A 84 11.86 12.98 13.29
C ASP A 84 10.82 12.00 12.72
N PRO A 85 10.99 10.67 12.86
CA PRO A 85 10.07 9.70 12.25
C PRO A 85 8.65 9.74 12.82
N ILE A 86 8.47 10.13 14.08
CA ILE A 86 7.13 10.24 14.71
C ILE A 86 6.36 11.42 14.11
N LYS A 87 7.01 12.57 13.91
CA LYS A 87 6.40 13.70 13.19
C LYS A 87 6.04 13.31 11.75
N GLY A 88 6.83 12.42 11.14
CA GLY A 88 6.54 11.87 9.82
C GLY A 88 5.17 11.20 9.73
N ILE A 89 4.76 10.39 10.72
CA ILE A 89 3.43 9.78 10.75
C ILE A 89 2.34 10.86 10.84
N LEU A 90 2.46 11.76 11.80
CA LEU A 90 1.43 12.78 12.01
C LEU A 90 1.23 13.64 10.76
N LEU A 91 2.34 14.08 10.16
CA LEU A 91 2.28 14.90 8.94
C LEU A 91 1.77 14.11 7.73
N SER A 92 2.08 12.81 7.61
CA SER A 92 1.56 11.97 6.52
C SER A 92 0.04 11.76 6.63
N ILE A 93 -0.50 11.62 7.85
CA ILE A 93 -1.96 11.56 8.08
C ILE A 93 -2.63 12.85 7.63
N VAL A 94 -2.07 14.01 8.03
CA VAL A 94 -2.59 15.32 7.63
C VAL A 94 -2.50 15.52 6.12
N ALA A 95 -1.37 15.17 5.51
CA ALA A 95 -1.18 15.28 4.06
C ALA A 95 -2.16 14.39 3.28
N GLY A 96 -2.38 13.15 3.74
CA GLY A 96 -3.37 12.24 3.17
C GLY A 96 -4.80 12.78 3.29
N ALA A 97 -5.17 13.34 4.45
CA ALA A 97 -6.47 13.95 4.68
C ALA A 97 -6.71 15.15 3.76
N ILE A 98 -5.70 16.01 3.57
CA ILE A 98 -5.77 17.15 2.64
C ILE A 98 -5.96 16.65 1.20
N ALA A 99 -5.16 15.68 0.75
CA ALA A 99 -5.25 15.14 -0.59
C ALA A 99 -6.62 14.50 -0.87
N GLY A 100 -7.13 13.70 0.08
CA GLY A 100 -8.47 13.11 -0.02
C GLY A 100 -9.58 14.18 -0.03
N SER A 101 -9.41 15.25 0.75
CA SER A 101 -10.35 16.39 0.74
C SER A 101 -10.39 17.09 -0.61
N VAL A 102 -9.24 17.25 -1.27
CA VAL A 102 -9.18 17.83 -2.63
C VAL A 102 -9.96 16.96 -3.62
N THR A 103 -9.75 15.65 -3.62
CA THR A 103 -10.52 14.72 -4.47
C THR A 103 -12.01 14.79 -4.16
N GLY A 104 -12.37 14.81 -2.87
CA GLY A 104 -13.76 14.94 -2.43
C GLY A 104 -14.41 16.24 -2.90
N ILE A 105 -13.71 17.37 -2.85
CA ILE A 105 -14.20 18.66 -3.35
C ILE A 105 -14.40 18.63 -4.88
N LEU A 106 -13.47 18.04 -5.63
CA LEU A 106 -13.61 17.88 -7.09
C LEU A 106 -14.89 17.12 -7.45
N ILE A 107 -15.18 16.04 -6.71
CA ILE A 107 -16.37 15.22 -6.96
C ILE A 107 -17.66 15.94 -6.51
N THR A 108 -17.69 16.46 -5.26
CA THR A 108 -18.93 16.92 -4.63
C THR A 108 -19.28 18.37 -4.95
N LYS A 109 -18.30 19.26 -5.09
CA LYS A 109 -18.52 20.69 -5.32
C LYS A 109 -18.39 21.07 -6.79
N LEU A 110 -17.42 20.47 -7.49
CA LEU A 110 -17.18 20.78 -8.90
C LEU A 110 -17.87 19.78 -9.84
N ASN A 111 -18.60 18.78 -9.31
CA ASN A 111 -19.30 17.74 -10.05
C ASN A 111 -18.41 17.03 -11.10
N VAL A 112 -17.12 16.90 -10.82
CA VAL A 112 -16.20 16.14 -11.67
C VAL A 112 -16.50 14.66 -11.49
N GLN A 113 -16.54 13.92 -12.60
CA GLN A 113 -16.72 12.48 -12.55
C GLN A 113 -15.66 11.82 -11.65
N PRO A 114 -16.01 10.89 -10.72
CA PRO A 114 -15.10 10.34 -9.72
C PRO A 114 -13.81 9.78 -10.29
N ILE A 115 -13.89 9.01 -11.39
CA ILE A 115 -12.70 8.44 -12.06
C ILE A 115 -11.76 9.56 -12.54
N LEU A 116 -12.32 10.61 -13.16
CA LEU A 116 -11.53 11.73 -13.66
C LEU A 116 -10.92 12.54 -12.53
N ALA A 117 -11.68 12.81 -11.47
CA ALA A 117 -11.18 13.48 -10.26
C ALA A 117 -9.99 12.72 -9.64
N GLY A 118 -10.11 11.39 -9.53
CA GLY A 118 -9.04 10.52 -9.04
C GLY A 118 -7.77 10.59 -9.89
N ILE A 119 -7.90 10.53 -11.23
CA ILE A 119 -6.76 10.62 -12.16
C ILE A 119 -6.08 11.99 -12.06
N ILE A 120 -6.85 13.08 -12.02
CA ILE A 120 -6.31 14.44 -11.87
C ILE A 120 -5.53 14.57 -10.57
N THR A 121 -6.13 14.15 -9.46
CA THR A 121 -5.47 14.21 -8.14
C THR A 121 -4.20 13.35 -8.10
N MET A 122 -4.26 12.11 -8.58
CA MET A 122 -3.10 11.21 -8.63
C MET A 122 -1.95 11.82 -9.45
N THR A 123 -2.24 12.39 -10.61
CA THR A 123 -1.23 13.02 -11.48
C THR A 123 -0.62 14.27 -10.83
N ALA A 124 -1.45 15.11 -10.19
CA ALA A 124 -0.97 16.28 -9.45
C ALA A 124 -0.09 15.86 -8.26
N LEU A 125 -0.51 14.84 -7.52
CA LEU A 125 0.25 14.31 -6.38
C LEU A 125 1.58 13.71 -6.79
N TYR A 126 1.69 13.10 -7.97
CA TYR A 126 2.98 12.61 -8.48
C TYR A 126 4.02 13.74 -8.54
N SER A 127 3.66 14.90 -9.10
CA SER A 127 4.54 16.07 -9.17
C SER A 127 4.87 16.64 -7.79
N ILE A 128 3.88 16.67 -6.88
CA ILE A 128 4.06 17.13 -5.50
C ILE A 128 5.01 16.18 -4.75
N ASN A 129 4.84 14.88 -4.89
CA ASN A 129 5.68 13.87 -4.26
C ASN A 129 7.15 14.01 -4.69
N LEU A 130 7.40 14.19 -6.00
CA LEU A 130 8.75 14.46 -6.51
C LEU A 130 9.35 15.73 -5.94
N LYS A 131 8.54 16.80 -5.79
CA LYS A 131 9.00 18.05 -5.21
C LYS A 131 9.32 17.92 -3.73
N ILE A 132 8.53 17.18 -2.95
CA ILE A 132 8.77 16.92 -1.53
C ILE A 132 10.05 16.10 -1.36
N MET A 133 10.24 15.05 -2.16
CA MET A 133 11.39 14.16 -2.06
C MET A 133 12.66 14.75 -2.68
N GLY A 134 12.53 15.69 -3.61
CA GLY A 134 13.64 16.29 -4.35
C GLY A 134 14.37 15.34 -5.31
N ARG A 135 14.05 14.04 -5.25
CA ARG A 135 14.61 12.96 -6.08
C ARG A 135 13.64 11.76 -6.10
N PRO A 136 13.66 10.94 -7.18
CA PRO A 136 12.72 9.82 -7.32
C PRO A 136 12.89 8.72 -6.27
N ASN A 137 14.06 8.61 -5.66
CA ASN A 137 14.36 7.57 -4.67
C ASN A 137 15.20 8.12 -3.52
N ILE A 138 14.81 7.81 -2.29
CA ILE A 138 15.52 8.20 -1.06
C ILE A 138 15.84 6.93 -0.29
N SER A 139 17.15 6.73 -0.02
CA SER A 139 17.59 5.66 0.86
C SER A 139 17.54 6.12 2.31
N LEU A 140 16.86 5.34 3.16
CA LEU A 140 16.84 5.53 4.61
C LEU A 140 17.92 4.69 5.32
N TYR A 141 18.95 4.25 4.59
CA TYR A 141 20.04 3.48 5.19
C TYR A 141 20.68 4.26 6.35
N LYS A 142 20.82 3.63 7.50
CA LYS A 142 21.33 4.23 8.76
C LYS A 142 20.51 5.41 9.30
N LYS A 143 19.26 5.58 8.88
CA LYS A 143 18.36 6.59 9.45
C LYS A 143 17.36 5.92 10.40
N ASP A 144 17.03 6.63 11.47
CA ASP A 144 15.99 6.17 12.38
C ASP A 144 14.64 6.25 11.71
N THR A 145 13.94 5.12 11.73
CA THR A 145 12.59 4.98 11.21
C THR A 145 11.68 4.50 12.34
N ILE A 146 10.39 4.53 12.10
CA ILE A 146 9.42 3.94 13.05
C ILE A 146 9.73 2.46 13.27
N PHE A 147 10.21 1.78 12.24
CA PHE A 147 10.61 0.38 12.36
C PHE A 147 11.81 0.17 13.28
N THR A 148 12.79 1.09 13.31
CA THR A 148 13.91 1.00 14.28
C THR A 148 13.44 1.27 15.70
N ILE A 149 12.47 2.15 15.90
CA ILE A 149 11.83 2.38 17.20
C ILE A 149 11.03 1.13 17.61
N ALA A 150 10.21 0.59 16.70
CA ALA A 150 9.42 -0.61 16.97
C ALA A 150 10.29 -1.85 17.27
N GLN A 151 11.44 -1.98 16.61
CA GLN A 151 12.41 -3.06 16.86
C GLN A 151 12.86 -3.09 18.32
N LYS A 152 13.03 -1.93 18.92
CA LYS A 152 13.44 -1.80 20.33
C LYS A 152 12.40 -2.38 21.30
N TYR A 153 11.12 -2.40 20.91
CA TYR A 153 10.02 -2.88 21.75
C TYR A 153 9.56 -4.30 21.39
N PHE A 154 9.61 -4.71 20.12
CA PHE A 154 9.03 -5.96 19.61
C PHE A 154 10.06 -6.98 19.11
N GLY A 155 11.37 -6.70 19.25
CA GLY A 155 12.43 -7.63 18.79
C GLY A 155 12.40 -7.86 17.27
N ASP A 156 12.70 -9.09 16.83
CA ASP A 156 12.88 -9.42 15.40
C ASP A 156 11.60 -9.35 14.55
N TYR A 157 10.43 -9.49 15.19
CA TYR A 157 9.12 -9.45 14.50
C TYR A 157 8.48 -8.06 14.48
N TYR A 158 9.25 -7.01 14.77
CA TYR A 158 8.75 -5.64 14.93
C TYR A 158 7.99 -5.10 13.71
N LYS A 159 8.39 -5.44 12.48
CA LYS A 159 7.71 -4.99 11.26
C LYS A 159 6.34 -5.65 11.11
N LEU A 160 6.28 -6.95 11.36
CA LEU A 160 5.04 -7.71 11.32
C LEU A 160 4.06 -7.23 12.41
N ALA A 161 4.57 -7.00 13.63
CA ALA A 161 3.78 -6.49 14.75
C ALA A 161 3.26 -5.08 14.46
N ALA A 162 4.12 -4.16 14.00
CA ALA A 162 3.73 -2.78 13.68
C ALA A 162 2.66 -2.73 12.56
N ALA A 163 2.88 -3.46 11.46
CA ALA A 163 1.93 -3.52 10.36
C ALA A 163 0.61 -4.20 10.78
N GLY A 164 0.68 -5.26 11.59
CA GLY A 164 -0.50 -5.95 12.12
C GLY A 164 -1.34 -5.06 13.04
N ILE A 165 -0.71 -4.31 13.94
CA ILE A 165 -1.40 -3.36 14.83
C ILE A 165 -2.14 -2.30 14.00
N VAL A 166 -1.48 -1.70 13.01
CA VAL A 166 -2.10 -0.68 12.15
C VAL A 166 -3.27 -1.28 11.37
N LEU A 167 -3.13 -2.50 10.84
CA LEU A 167 -4.21 -3.18 10.13
C LEU A 167 -5.42 -3.44 11.05
N VAL A 168 -5.20 -3.92 12.28
CA VAL A 168 -6.27 -4.19 13.25
C VAL A 168 -6.99 -2.89 13.63
N ILE A 169 -6.26 -1.80 13.84
CA ILE A 169 -6.85 -0.48 14.14
C ILE A 169 -7.67 0.01 12.95
N ALA A 170 -7.15 -0.10 11.72
CA ALA A 170 -7.86 0.31 10.52
C ALA A 170 -9.12 -0.53 10.29
N ALA A 171 -9.03 -1.86 10.39
CA ALA A 171 -10.16 -2.77 10.25
C ALA A 171 -11.21 -2.55 11.36
N GLY A 172 -10.76 -2.37 12.60
CA GLY A 172 -11.63 -2.06 13.73
C GLY A 172 -12.36 -0.72 13.58
N GLY A 173 -11.68 0.31 13.07
CA GLY A 173 -12.28 1.60 12.74
C GLY A 173 -13.36 1.49 11.66
N VAL A 174 -13.08 0.74 10.59
CA VAL A 174 -14.06 0.45 9.54
C VAL A 174 -15.26 -0.30 10.12
N PHE A 175 -15.02 -1.35 10.90
CA PHE A 175 -16.09 -2.12 11.51
C PHE A 175 -16.97 -1.28 12.45
N PHE A 176 -16.36 -0.45 13.30
CA PHE A 176 -17.08 0.45 14.21
C PHE A 176 -17.92 1.51 13.49
N PHE A 177 -17.43 1.99 12.34
CA PHE A 177 -18.16 2.98 11.53
C PHE A 177 -19.38 2.39 10.83
N PHE A 178 -19.39 1.06 10.59
CA PHE A 178 -20.46 0.36 9.86
C PHE A 178 -21.42 -0.45 10.75
N LEU A 179 -21.16 -0.53 12.02
CA LEU A 179 -22.07 -1.12 13.02
C LEU A 179 -23.01 -0.08 13.56
#